data_19775cd2cad4972bf87b0ca570c20082
#
_entry.id   19775cd2cad4972bf87b0ca570c20082
#
_cell.length_a   1.000
_cell.length_b   1.000
_cell.length_c   1.000
_cell.angle_alpha   90.00
_cell.angle_beta   90.00
_cell.angle_gamma   90.00
#
_symmetry.space_group_name_H-M   'P 1'
#
loop_
_entity.id
_entity.type
_entity.pdbx_description
1 polymer ?
#
loop_
_entity_poly.entity_id
_entity_poly.type
_entity_poly.pdbx_seq_one_letter_code
_entity_poly.pdbx_strand_id
1 'polypeptide(L)'
;MNREEFVEELEKLGITLTTEQEIKLEKFYNLLIEWNQKINLTRIVEKEDVYLKHFYDSLTITKVVDLSKIETLCDVGTGAGFPGIVLKIVYPNLKITLVDSLLKRVNYLNVIIKELELENIKAIHTRGEDLKETFDIVTARAVANIEKLLIYTMHLVNKNGSLIAMKGNIDDELNADILKKINKKYKISKIEKFLLPKENSQRS
;
A
#
# COMPACT_ATOMS: atom_id res chain seq x y z
N MET A 1 6.56 17.15 -3.18
CA MET A 1 5.34 17.64 -2.48
C MET A 1 5.75 18.00 -1.06
N ASN A 2 5.67 19.29 -0.70
CA ASN A 2 5.92 19.70 0.67
C ASN A 2 4.74 19.32 1.59
N ARG A 3 4.85 19.60 2.91
CA ARG A 3 3.84 19.21 3.90
C ARG A 3 2.48 19.90 3.67
N GLU A 4 2.48 21.19 3.36
CA GLU A 4 1.23 21.95 3.14
C GLU A 4 0.49 21.43 1.92
N GLU A 5 1.18 21.25 0.81
CA GLU A 5 0.65 20.65 -0.42
C GLU A 5 0.13 19.21 -0.17
N PHE A 6 0.82 18.44 0.67
CA PHE A 6 0.41 17.09 1.01
C PHE A 6 -0.95 17.07 1.73
N VAL A 7 -1.13 17.95 2.71
CA VAL A 7 -2.40 18.09 3.43
C VAL A 7 -3.52 18.54 2.48
N GLU A 8 -3.27 19.55 1.64
CA GLU A 8 -4.26 20.03 0.65
C GLU A 8 -4.68 18.93 -0.33
N GLU A 9 -3.73 18.12 -0.82
CA GLU A 9 -4.05 17.02 -1.74
C GLU A 9 -4.79 15.87 -1.04
N LEU A 10 -4.54 15.64 0.26
CA LEU A 10 -5.30 14.67 1.06
C LEU A 10 -6.75 15.12 1.30
N GLU A 11 -6.99 16.40 1.51
CA GLU A 11 -8.34 16.94 1.64
C GLU A 11 -9.17 16.69 0.37
N LYS A 12 -8.56 16.75 -0.82
CA LYS A 12 -9.23 16.38 -2.08
C LYS A 12 -9.58 14.90 -2.16
N LEU A 13 -8.89 14.03 -1.41
CA LEU A 13 -9.23 12.63 -1.23
C LEU A 13 -10.26 12.40 -0.10
N GLY A 14 -10.71 13.46 0.57
CA GLY A 14 -11.58 13.37 1.74
C GLY A 14 -10.87 12.92 3.02
N ILE A 15 -9.55 13.09 3.08
CA ILE A 15 -8.72 12.70 4.23
C ILE A 15 -8.26 13.94 4.97
N THR A 16 -8.62 14.04 6.25
CA THR A 16 -8.12 15.06 7.17
C THR A 16 -7.23 14.38 8.21
N LEU A 17 -5.98 14.81 8.30
CA LEU A 17 -5.02 14.27 9.27
C LEU A 17 -5.17 14.96 10.64
N THR A 18 -5.01 14.20 11.69
CA THR A 18 -4.78 14.75 13.03
C THR A 18 -3.31 15.13 13.18
N THR A 19 -3.01 16.00 14.13
CA THR A 19 -1.62 16.37 14.47
C THR A 19 -0.77 15.14 14.84
N GLU A 20 -1.35 14.17 15.54
CA GLU A 20 -0.67 12.92 15.88
C GLU A 20 -0.30 12.11 14.63
N GLN A 21 -1.20 12.01 13.67
CA GLN A 21 -0.94 11.30 12.40
C GLN A 21 0.16 11.98 11.59
N GLU A 22 0.18 13.31 11.55
CA GLU A 22 1.25 14.06 10.89
C GLU A 22 2.61 13.82 11.57
N ILE A 23 2.65 13.82 12.91
CA ILE A 23 3.87 13.50 13.68
C ILE A 23 4.34 12.08 13.37
N LYS A 24 3.42 11.11 13.32
CA LYS A 24 3.77 9.71 12.98
C LYS A 24 4.30 9.57 11.55
N LEU A 25 3.73 10.27 10.57
CA LEU A 25 4.22 10.27 9.19
C LEU A 25 5.64 10.87 9.11
N GLU A 26 5.89 11.99 9.80
CA GLU A 26 7.22 12.59 9.86
C GLU A 26 8.24 11.67 10.54
N LYS A 27 7.86 11.04 11.65
CA LYS A 27 8.71 10.05 12.32
C LYS A 27 8.97 8.85 11.43
N PHE A 28 7.97 8.38 10.69
CA PHE A 28 8.11 7.29 9.71
C PHE A 28 9.11 7.65 8.62
N TYR A 29 9.03 8.87 8.06
CA TYR A 29 10.01 9.34 7.10
C TYR A 29 11.45 9.27 7.64
N ASN A 30 11.68 9.81 8.84
CA ASN A 30 13.01 9.83 9.45
C ASN A 30 13.57 8.41 9.67
N LEU A 31 12.74 7.49 10.18
CA LEU A 31 13.11 6.09 10.36
C LEU A 31 13.35 5.38 9.01
N LEU A 32 12.55 5.67 7.98
CA LEU A 32 12.76 5.13 6.64
C LEU A 32 14.15 5.51 6.10
N ILE A 33 14.52 6.79 6.21
CA ILE A 33 15.83 7.28 5.72
C ILE A 33 16.98 6.65 6.50
N GLU A 34 16.88 6.59 7.82
CA GLU A 34 17.89 5.95 8.66
C GLU A 34 18.10 4.47 8.27
N TRP A 35 17.01 3.71 8.17
CA TRP A 35 17.09 2.29 7.85
C TRP A 35 17.47 2.02 6.39
N ASN A 36 17.12 2.93 5.49
CA ASN A 36 17.47 2.80 4.08
C ASN A 36 18.99 2.76 3.86
N GLN A 37 19.77 3.46 4.70
CA GLN A 37 21.23 3.39 4.69
C GLN A 37 21.76 1.99 5.04
N LYS A 38 21.00 1.21 5.82
CA LYS A 38 21.41 -0.11 6.33
C LYS A 38 21.00 -1.26 5.40
N ILE A 39 19.80 -1.18 4.80
CA ILE A 39 19.22 -2.35 4.11
C ILE A 39 18.63 -2.06 2.71
N ASN A 40 18.83 -0.86 2.16
CA ASN A 40 18.37 -0.47 0.82
C ASN A 40 16.86 -0.75 0.60
N LEU A 41 16.00 -0.03 1.29
CA LEU A 41 14.54 -0.20 1.26
C LEU A 41 13.92 0.43 0.02
N THR A 42 14.40 1.63 -0.36
CA THR A 42 13.87 2.42 -1.47
C THR A 42 14.97 3.26 -2.13
N ARG A 43 14.74 3.61 -3.40
CA ARG A 43 15.56 4.59 -4.12
C ARG A 43 15.08 6.03 -3.93
N ILE A 44 13.87 6.20 -3.41
CA ILE A 44 13.24 7.51 -3.20
C ILE A 44 13.56 7.94 -1.77
N VAL A 45 14.43 8.93 -1.63
CA VAL A 45 14.95 9.38 -0.32
C VAL A 45 14.68 10.86 -0.05
N GLU A 46 14.50 11.66 -1.10
CA GLU A 46 14.16 13.07 -0.97
C GLU A 46 12.79 13.21 -0.31
N LYS A 47 12.68 14.06 0.72
CA LYS A 47 11.48 14.19 1.54
C LYS A 47 10.22 14.46 0.72
N GLU A 48 10.29 15.40 -0.20
CA GLU A 48 9.16 15.76 -1.05
C GLU A 48 8.72 14.62 -1.97
N ASP A 49 9.67 13.82 -2.43
CA ASP A 49 9.40 12.63 -3.24
C ASP A 49 8.79 11.49 -2.40
N VAL A 50 9.24 11.29 -1.16
CA VAL A 50 8.64 10.30 -0.25
C VAL A 50 7.20 10.67 0.08
N TYR A 51 6.93 11.95 0.37
CA TYR A 51 5.56 12.43 0.61
C TYR A 51 4.66 12.25 -0.59
N LEU A 52 5.14 12.48 -1.81
CA LEU A 52 4.36 12.31 -3.04
C LEU A 52 4.24 10.83 -3.44
N LYS A 53 5.40 10.18 -3.66
CA LYS A 53 5.49 8.85 -4.34
C LYS A 53 5.30 7.68 -3.40
N HIS A 54 5.36 7.92 -2.08
CA HIS A 54 5.11 6.90 -1.09
C HIS A 54 3.89 7.20 -0.24
N PHE A 55 3.81 8.34 0.45
CA PHE A 55 2.72 8.61 1.37
C PHE A 55 1.41 8.91 0.63
N TYR A 56 1.41 9.92 -0.24
CA TYR A 56 0.22 10.27 -1.01
C TYR A 56 -0.23 9.11 -1.92
N ASP A 57 0.71 8.53 -2.67
CA ASP A 57 0.44 7.37 -3.54
C ASP A 57 -0.24 6.22 -2.76
N SER A 58 0.23 5.91 -1.55
CA SER A 58 -0.39 4.89 -0.68
C SER A 58 -1.84 5.22 -0.32
N LEU A 59 -2.18 6.48 -0.11
CA LEU A 59 -3.51 6.93 0.28
C LEU A 59 -4.48 7.04 -0.90
N THR A 60 -3.99 7.01 -2.14
CA THR A 60 -4.84 7.01 -3.34
C THR A 60 -5.74 5.77 -3.45
N ILE A 61 -5.49 4.72 -2.68
CA ILE A 61 -6.36 3.55 -2.54
C ILE A 61 -7.80 3.95 -2.17
N THR A 62 -7.99 5.07 -1.48
CA THR A 62 -9.31 5.62 -1.12
C THR A 62 -10.16 6.05 -2.31
N LYS A 63 -9.54 6.23 -3.49
CA LYS A 63 -10.28 6.47 -4.74
C LYS A 63 -11.14 5.28 -5.17
N VAL A 64 -10.82 4.07 -4.70
CA VAL A 64 -11.49 2.83 -5.12
C VAL A 64 -12.17 2.09 -3.97
N VAL A 65 -11.85 2.40 -2.71
CA VAL A 65 -12.45 1.76 -1.54
C VAL A 65 -12.61 2.75 -0.39
N ASP A 66 -13.72 2.63 0.33
CA ASP A 66 -13.97 3.34 1.58
C ASP A 66 -13.38 2.52 2.74
N LEU A 67 -12.17 2.88 3.17
CA LEU A 67 -11.43 2.18 4.22
C LEU A 67 -12.09 2.28 5.61
N SER A 68 -13.01 3.22 5.83
CA SER A 68 -13.75 3.32 7.09
C SER A 68 -14.72 2.15 7.32
N LYS A 69 -15.06 1.42 6.24
CA LYS A 69 -15.97 0.26 6.24
C LYS A 69 -15.24 -1.07 6.22
N ILE A 70 -13.92 -1.05 6.27
CA ILE A 70 -13.06 -2.24 6.18
C ILE A 70 -12.51 -2.57 7.55
N GLU A 71 -12.48 -3.84 7.91
CA GLU A 71 -11.90 -4.30 9.17
C GLU A 71 -10.47 -4.82 9.00
N THR A 72 -10.23 -5.63 7.96
CA THR A 72 -8.97 -6.34 7.77
C THR A 72 -8.32 -6.04 6.42
N LEU A 73 -7.01 -5.77 6.43
CA LEU A 73 -6.22 -5.51 5.24
C LEU A 73 -4.91 -6.29 5.28
N CYS A 74 -4.57 -6.91 4.14
CA CYS A 74 -3.27 -7.53 3.92
C CYS A 74 -2.49 -6.75 2.86
N ASP A 75 -1.27 -6.33 3.18
CA ASP A 75 -0.35 -5.70 2.24
C ASP A 75 0.73 -6.70 1.83
N VAL A 76 0.62 -7.24 0.61
CA VAL A 76 1.50 -8.31 0.10
C VAL A 76 2.68 -7.72 -0.65
N GLY A 77 3.89 -8.10 -0.22
CA GLY A 77 5.11 -7.52 -0.75
C GLY A 77 5.31 -6.08 -0.29
N THR A 78 4.97 -5.80 0.95
CA THR A 78 4.90 -4.46 1.55
C THR A 78 6.23 -3.67 1.46
N GLY A 79 7.37 -4.34 1.34
CA GLY A 79 8.68 -3.72 1.19
C GLY A 79 9.06 -2.82 2.35
N ALA A 80 9.14 -1.53 2.10
CA ALA A 80 9.41 -0.52 3.12
C ALA A 80 8.15 -0.13 3.95
N GLY A 81 7.05 -0.88 3.83
CA GLY A 81 5.81 -0.62 4.56
C GLY A 81 4.77 0.16 3.75
N PHE A 82 4.83 0.09 2.42
CA PHE A 82 3.92 0.83 1.54
C PHE A 82 3.02 -0.10 0.72
N PRO A 83 1.69 0.09 0.78
CA PRO A 83 0.97 1.17 1.45
C PRO A 83 0.68 0.94 2.95
N GLY A 84 0.91 -0.25 3.50
CA GLY A 84 0.37 -0.73 4.76
C GLY A 84 0.63 0.15 5.99
N ILE A 85 1.86 0.64 6.22
CA ILE A 85 2.18 1.52 7.38
C ILE A 85 1.47 2.87 7.24
N VAL A 86 1.46 3.47 6.04
CA VAL A 86 0.79 4.76 5.82
C VAL A 86 -0.72 4.63 6.07
N LEU A 87 -1.33 3.55 5.55
CA LEU A 87 -2.74 3.25 5.78
C LEU A 87 -3.03 3.06 7.27
N LYS A 88 -2.13 2.40 8.01
CA LYS A 88 -2.29 2.21 9.46
C LYS A 88 -2.24 3.51 10.25
N ILE A 89 -1.35 4.41 9.88
CA ILE A 89 -1.24 5.73 10.53
C ILE A 89 -2.53 6.52 10.32
N VAL A 90 -3.08 6.53 9.10
CA VAL A 90 -4.25 7.34 8.74
C VAL A 90 -5.56 6.68 9.18
N TYR A 91 -5.63 5.34 9.15
CA TYR A 91 -6.79 4.53 9.54
C TYR A 91 -6.46 3.60 10.70
N PRO A 92 -6.33 4.12 11.93
CA PRO A 92 -5.83 3.36 13.08
C PRO A 92 -6.73 2.18 13.50
N ASN A 93 -7.98 2.16 13.10
CA ASN A 93 -8.91 1.06 13.40
C ASN A 93 -8.71 -0.17 12.50
N LEU A 94 -8.02 -0.04 11.35
CA LEU A 94 -7.74 -1.18 10.48
C LEU A 94 -6.85 -2.21 11.18
N LYS A 95 -7.18 -3.48 11.03
CA LYS A 95 -6.29 -4.60 11.37
C LYS A 95 -5.45 -4.92 10.15
N ILE A 96 -4.14 -4.65 10.21
CA ILE A 96 -3.26 -4.78 9.04
C ILE A 96 -2.24 -5.91 9.23
N THR A 97 -2.11 -6.74 8.20
CA THR A 97 -1.05 -7.75 8.09
C THR A 97 -0.12 -7.34 6.95
N LEU A 98 1.14 -7.05 7.29
CA LEU A 98 2.21 -6.76 6.34
C LEU A 98 2.93 -8.05 6.00
N VAL A 99 3.08 -8.37 4.72
CA VAL A 99 3.74 -9.59 4.26
C VAL A 99 4.93 -9.23 3.38
N ASP A 100 6.11 -9.74 3.73
CA ASP A 100 7.29 -9.65 2.87
C ASP A 100 8.13 -10.94 2.95
N SER A 101 8.71 -11.35 1.83
CA SER A 101 9.53 -12.55 1.72
C SER A 101 10.97 -12.35 2.20
N LEU A 102 11.39 -11.13 2.53
CA LEU A 102 12.71 -10.81 3.00
C LEU A 102 12.70 -10.53 4.52
N LEU A 103 13.30 -11.43 5.30
CA LEU A 103 13.37 -11.31 6.77
C LEU A 103 13.91 -9.95 7.24
N LYS A 104 14.92 -9.40 6.54
CA LYS A 104 15.48 -8.09 6.89
C LYS A 104 14.45 -6.95 6.83
N ARG A 105 13.49 -7.02 5.89
CA ARG A 105 12.39 -6.05 5.79
C ARG A 105 11.36 -6.26 6.90
N VAL A 106 11.04 -7.50 7.21
CA VAL A 106 10.13 -7.82 8.33
C VAL A 106 10.70 -7.33 9.67
N ASN A 107 12.01 -7.53 9.89
CA ASN A 107 12.67 -7.00 11.08
C ASN A 107 12.59 -5.47 11.15
N TYR A 108 12.83 -4.78 10.03
CA TYR A 108 12.64 -3.34 9.93
C TYR A 108 11.19 -2.93 10.24
N LEU A 109 10.19 -3.58 9.63
CA LEU A 109 8.79 -3.29 9.85
C LEU A 109 8.39 -3.45 11.32
N ASN A 110 8.89 -4.47 12.01
CA ASN A 110 8.65 -4.65 13.44
C ASN A 110 9.22 -3.49 14.29
N VAL A 111 10.37 -2.94 13.89
CA VAL A 111 10.92 -1.74 14.55
C VAL A 111 10.01 -0.53 14.27
N ILE A 112 9.57 -0.32 13.01
CA ILE A 112 8.67 0.77 12.67
C ILE A 112 7.35 0.68 13.45
N ILE A 113 6.75 -0.50 13.51
CA ILE A 113 5.50 -0.74 14.26
C ILE A 113 5.68 -0.33 15.72
N LYS A 114 6.78 -0.74 16.34
CA LYS A 114 7.09 -0.41 17.75
C LYS A 114 7.36 1.09 17.94
N GLU A 115 8.22 1.66 17.11
CA GLU A 115 8.63 3.07 17.23
C GLU A 115 7.49 4.06 16.98
N LEU A 116 6.54 3.71 16.12
CA LEU A 116 5.35 4.51 15.85
C LEU A 116 4.17 4.17 16.77
N GLU A 117 4.36 3.21 17.71
CA GLU A 117 3.31 2.75 18.63
C GLU A 117 2.03 2.39 17.87
N LEU A 118 2.17 1.56 16.80
CA LEU A 118 1.04 1.14 15.99
C LEU A 118 0.42 -0.13 16.58
N GLU A 119 -0.87 -0.08 16.86
CA GLU A 119 -1.64 -1.22 17.38
C GLU A 119 -2.38 -1.96 16.24
N ASN A 120 -2.78 -3.20 16.46
CA ASN A 120 -3.53 -4.01 15.48
C ASN A 120 -2.86 -4.10 14.11
N ILE A 121 -1.54 -4.19 14.10
CA ILE A 121 -0.73 -4.42 12.91
C ILE A 121 0.38 -5.42 13.22
N LYS A 122 0.65 -6.32 12.28
CA LYS A 122 1.72 -7.32 12.37
C LYS A 122 2.49 -7.42 11.06
N ALA A 123 3.78 -7.74 11.13
CA ALA A 123 4.60 -8.05 9.97
C ALA A 123 4.98 -9.55 9.97
N ILE A 124 4.77 -10.23 8.85
CA ILE A 124 4.98 -11.68 8.71
C ILE A 124 6.03 -11.94 7.63
N HIS A 125 7.05 -12.73 7.98
CA HIS A 125 8.04 -13.24 7.04
C HIS A 125 7.48 -14.47 6.32
N THR A 126 6.87 -14.25 5.17
CA THR A 126 6.34 -15.31 4.31
C THR A 126 6.16 -14.79 2.88
N ARG A 127 5.89 -15.69 1.94
CA ARG A 127 5.39 -15.31 0.63
C ARG A 127 3.86 -15.20 0.65
N GLY A 128 3.30 -14.36 -0.23
CA GLY A 128 1.85 -14.21 -0.33
C GLY A 128 1.14 -15.54 -0.56
N GLU A 129 1.68 -16.38 -1.44
CA GLU A 129 1.13 -17.68 -1.80
C GLU A 129 1.09 -18.70 -0.65
N ASP A 130 1.91 -18.52 0.38
CA ASP A 130 2.00 -19.43 1.53
C ASP A 130 1.10 -18.99 2.72
N LEU A 131 0.61 -17.75 2.70
CA LEU A 131 -0.29 -17.24 3.73
C LEU A 131 -1.69 -17.85 3.56
N LYS A 132 -2.33 -18.24 4.69
CA LYS A 132 -3.63 -18.93 4.67
C LYS A 132 -4.78 -18.11 5.27
N GLU A 133 -4.49 -16.94 5.82
CA GLU A 133 -5.50 -16.04 6.34
C GLU A 133 -6.24 -15.34 5.17
N THR A 134 -7.47 -14.90 5.40
CA THR A 134 -8.23 -14.12 4.40
C THR A 134 -8.61 -12.75 4.96
N PHE A 135 -8.76 -11.75 4.05
CA PHE A 135 -8.91 -10.35 4.40
C PHE A 135 -10.01 -9.68 3.56
N ASP A 136 -10.58 -8.62 4.09
CA ASP A 136 -11.54 -7.79 3.34
C ASP A 136 -10.88 -7.10 2.16
N ILE A 137 -9.67 -6.59 2.38
CA ILE A 137 -8.84 -6.00 1.33
C ILE A 137 -7.47 -6.68 1.33
N VAL A 138 -7.05 -7.07 0.14
CA VAL A 138 -5.67 -7.44 -0.14
C VAL A 138 -5.10 -6.38 -1.06
N THR A 139 -3.99 -5.77 -0.71
CA THR A 139 -3.30 -4.79 -1.56
C THR A 139 -1.90 -5.27 -1.91
N ALA A 140 -1.43 -4.86 -3.07
CA ALA A 140 -0.05 -5.06 -3.49
C ALA A 140 0.39 -3.91 -4.40
N ARG A 141 1.60 -3.39 -4.16
CA ARG A 141 2.21 -2.31 -4.93
C ARG A 141 3.52 -2.77 -5.56
N ALA A 142 3.62 -2.66 -6.88
CA ALA A 142 4.84 -2.97 -7.64
C ALA A 142 5.44 -4.38 -7.43
N VAL A 143 4.61 -5.39 -7.08
CA VAL A 143 5.08 -6.74 -6.72
C VAL A 143 5.36 -7.60 -7.95
N ALA A 144 4.44 -7.65 -8.91
CA ALA A 144 4.52 -8.51 -10.10
C ALA A 144 3.58 -8.00 -11.20
N ASN A 145 3.63 -8.62 -12.39
CA ASN A 145 2.57 -8.40 -13.38
C ASN A 145 1.22 -8.94 -12.85
N ILE A 146 0.12 -8.50 -13.45
CA ILE A 146 -1.23 -8.78 -12.92
C ILE A 146 -1.56 -10.27 -12.85
N GLU A 147 -1.13 -11.10 -13.83
CA GLU A 147 -1.41 -12.54 -13.81
C GLU A 147 -0.74 -13.23 -12.61
N LYS A 148 0.53 -12.94 -12.35
CA LYS A 148 1.25 -13.47 -11.18
C LYS A 148 0.69 -12.95 -9.89
N LEU A 149 0.34 -11.66 -9.85
CA LEU A 149 -0.26 -11.05 -8.67
C LEU A 149 -1.55 -11.77 -8.28
N LEU A 150 -2.43 -12.07 -9.21
CA LEU A 150 -3.65 -12.83 -8.96
C LEU A 150 -3.37 -14.22 -8.37
N ILE A 151 -2.36 -14.91 -8.88
CA ILE A 151 -1.96 -16.24 -8.36
C ILE A 151 -1.49 -16.12 -6.90
N TYR A 152 -0.73 -15.09 -6.57
CA TYR A 152 -0.13 -14.93 -5.24
C TYR A 152 -1.11 -14.40 -4.18
N THR A 153 -2.22 -13.78 -4.58
CA THR A 153 -3.03 -12.98 -3.65
C THR A 153 -4.51 -13.31 -3.61
N MET A 154 -5.11 -13.87 -4.67
CA MET A 154 -6.57 -14.02 -4.72
C MET A 154 -7.14 -15.00 -3.68
N HIS A 155 -6.36 -15.98 -3.22
CA HIS A 155 -6.77 -16.90 -2.15
C HIS A 155 -6.80 -16.22 -0.76
N LEU A 156 -6.17 -15.04 -0.63
CA LEU A 156 -6.18 -14.22 0.58
C LEU A 156 -7.40 -13.30 0.65
N VAL A 157 -8.13 -13.14 -0.45
CA VAL A 157 -9.33 -12.29 -0.50
C VAL A 157 -10.51 -13.06 0.03
N ASN A 158 -11.20 -12.53 1.05
CA ASN A 158 -12.41 -13.16 1.57
C ASN A 158 -13.57 -13.09 0.56
N LYS A 159 -14.68 -13.80 0.83
CA LYS A 159 -15.79 -13.95 -0.12
C LYS A 159 -16.37 -12.62 -0.64
N ASN A 160 -16.38 -11.58 0.19
CA ASN A 160 -16.90 -10.25 -0.14
C ASN A 160 -15.79 -9.20 -0.24
N GLY A 161 -14.54 -9.63 -0.20
CA GLY A 161 -13.37 -8.78 -0.23
C GLY A 161 -12.95 -8.38 -1.63
N SER A 162 -11.88 -7.63 -1.71
CA SER A 162 -11.30 -7.17 -2.97
C SER A 162 -9.79 -7.19 -2.96
N LEU A 163 -9.19 -7.50 -4.11
CA LEU A 163 -7.79 -7.22 -4.39
C LEU A 163 -7.67 -5.83 -5.00
N ILE A 164 -6.79 -5.01 -4.47
CA ILE A 164 -6.43 -3.70 -5.01
C ILE A 164 -4.97 -3.72 -5.45
N ALA A 165 -4.76 -3.78 -6.76
CA ALA A 165 -3.45 -3.74 -7.36
C ALA A 165 -3.05 -2.30 -7.65
N MET A 166 -2.04 -1.79 -6.94
CA MET A 166 -1.49 -0.45 -7.19
C MET A 166 -0.37 -0.55 -8.22
N LYS A 167 -0.63 0.02 -9.40
CA LYS A 167 0.25 -0.07 -10.56
C LYS A 167 0.68 1.30 -11.06
N GLY A 168 1.75 1.34 -11.85
CA GLY A 168 2.06 2.47 -12.71
C GLY A 168 1.12 2.48 -13.92
N ASN A 169 1.66 2.43 -15.13
CA ASN A 169 0.82 2.22 -16.32
C ASN A 169 0.41 0.75 -16.43
N ILE A 170 -0.90 0.48 -16.42
CA ILE A 170 -1.45 -0.88 -16.53
C ILE A 170 -1.84 -1.25 -17.98
N ASP A 171 -1.82 -0.30 -18.91
CA ASP A 171 -2.30 -0.52 -20.28
C ASP A 171 -1.54 -1.63 -21.01
N ASP A 172 -0.25 -1.74 -20.75
CA ASP A 172 0.60 -2.80 -21.32
C ASP A 172 0.33 -4.18 -20.69
N GLU A 173 -0.21 -4.20 -19.47
CA GLU A 173 -0.50 -5.46 -18.75
C GLU A 173 -1.93 -5.96 -18.97
N LEU A 174 -2.91 -5.07 -19.22
CA LEU A 174 -4.34 -5.42 -19.39
C LEU A 174 -4.71 -5.50 -20.87
N ASN A 175 -4.11 -6.44 -21.61
CA ASN A 175 -4.56 -6.75 -22.96
C ASN A 175 -5.85 -7.61 -22.96
N ALA A 176 -6.48 -7.76 -24.13
CA ALA A 176 -7.74 -8.47 -24.30
C ALA A 176 -7.70 -9.93 -23.81
N ASP A 177 -6.55 -10.61 -23.97
CA ASP A 177 -6.40 -12.01 -23.55
C ASP A 177 -6.33 -12.13 -22.03
N ILE A 178 -5.62 -11.23 -21.36
CA ILE A 178 -5.54 -11.16 -19.90
C ILE A 178 -6.90 -10.81 -19.31
N LEU A 179 -7.60 -9.80 -19.86
CA LEU A 179 -8.95 -9.45 -19.44
C LEU A 179 -9.91 -10.63 -19.57
N LYS A 180 -9.84 -11.39 -20.66
CA LYS A 180 -10.66 -12.59 -20.85
C LYS A 180 -10.35 -13.68 -19.82
N LYS A 181 -9.08 -13.87 -19.46
CA LYS A 181 -8.68 -14.82 -18.40
C LYS A 181 -9.18 -14.39 -17.02
N ILE A 182 -9.01 -13.11 -16.70
CA ILE A 182 -9.48 -12.53 -15.42
C ILE A 182 -10.99 -12.70 -15.29
N ASN A 183 -11.74 -12.26 -16.29
CA ASN A 183 -13.21 -12.26 -16.27
C ASN A 183 -13.85 -13.66 -16.23
N LYS A 184 -13.09 -14.72 -16.50
CA LYS A 184 -13.57 -16.11 -16.30
C LYS A 184 -13.67 -16.50 -14.82
N LYS A 185 -12.89 -15.89 -13.93
CA LYS A 185 -12.77 -16.27 -12.50
C LYS A 185 -13.10 -15.13 -11.55
N TYR A 186 -12.87 -13.90 -11.95
CA TYR A 186 -12.96 -12.72 -11.10
C TYR A 186 -13.69 -11.60 -11.83
N LYS A 187 -14.23 -10.65 -11.08
CA LYS A 187 -14.87 -9.45 -11.62
C LYS A 187 -13.94 -8.25 -11.38
N ILE A 188 -13.57 -7.53 -12.44
CA ILE A 188 -12.97 -6.21 -12.30
C ILE A 188 -14.09 -5.23 -11.98
N SER A 189 -14.09 -4.68 -10.77
CA SER A 189 -15.13 -3.76 -10.31
C SER A 189 -14.82 -2.31 -10.70
N LYS A 190 -13.54 -1.92 -10.69
CA LYS A 190 -13.09 -0.56 -11.03
C LYS A 190 -11.65 -0.57 -11.53
N ILE A 191 -11.35 0.29 -12.49
CA ILE A 191 -10.01 0.70 -12.86
C ILE A 191 -9.98 2.22 -12.74
N GLU A 192 -9.15 2.73 -11.86
CA GLU A 192 -8.97 4.16 -11.64
C GLU A 192 -7.61 4.58 -12.20
N LYS A 193 -7.61 5.48 -13.19
CA LYS A 193 -6.39 6.03 -13.77
C LYS A 193 -6.27 7.50 -13.42
N PHE A 194 -5.11 7.90 -12.93
CA PHE A 194 -4.85 9.28 -12.53
C PHE A 194 -3.36 9.59 -12.63
N LEU A 195 -3.03 10.88 -12.60
CA LEU A 195 -1.67 11.36 -12.48
C LEU A 195 -1.40 11.73 -11.02
N LEU A 196 -0.20 11.48 -10.54
CA LEU A 196 0.23 12.05 -9.27
C LEU A 196 0.31 13.58 -9.40
N PRO A 197 -0.05 14.33 -8.35
CA PRO A 197 0.05 15.78 -8.34
C PRO A 197 1.45 16.25 -8.76
N LYS A 198 1.52 17.23 -9.67
CA LYS A 198 2.79 17.81 -10.18
C LYS A 198 3.72 16.86 -10.93
N GLU A 199 3.27 15.65 -11.23
CA GLU A 199 4.05 14.70 -12.03
C GLU A 199 3.24 14.16 -13.21
N ASN A 200 3.93 13.84 -14.31
CA ASN A 200 3.33 13.14 -15.45
C ASN A 200 3.35 11.61 -15.26
N SER A 201 3.57 11.14 -14.04
CA SER A 201 3.60 9.71 -13.76
C SER A 201 2.20 9.17 -13.51
N GLN A 202 1.74 8.33 -14.47
CA GLN A 202 0.45 7.67 -14.41
C GLN A 202 0.41 6.62 -13.29
N ARG A 203 -0.76 6.50 -12.66
CA ARG A 203 -1.12 5.42 -11.73
C ARG A 203 -2.41 4.73 -12.19
N SER A 204 -2.53 3.48 -11.83
CA SER A 204 -3.73 2.65 -12.08
C SER A 204 -3.90 1.62 -10.96
#